data_f436c52a6ae958bcc37521d2b21cb4c9
#
_entry.id   f436c52a6ae958bcc37521d2b21cb4c9
#
_cell.length_a   1.000
_cell.length_b   1.000
_cell.length_c   1.000
_cell.angle_alpha   90.00
_cell.angle_beta   90.00
_cell.angle_gamma   90.00
#
_symmetry.space_group_name_H-M   'P 1'
#
loop_
_entity.id
_entity.type
_entity.pdbx_description
1 polymer ?
#
loop_
_entity_poly.entity_id
_entity_poly.type
_entity_poly.pdbx_seq_one_letter_code
_entity_poly.pdbx_strand_id
1 'polypeptide(L)'
;MTNTTITLDGVSCVLPDGSPLFSDLSETLDHRRTGLVGRNGVGKSRLARILAGLDAPSQGRCLRSGQVLYLAQRTDWHGQPSVAALAGLQPALEALARIEGGSCEPRDFELLADRWDLRQRLQAQLELAGLGHLRADTPGHALSGGEAMRAALAGALLSGADHLVLDEPSNHLDRESRQALAAQLQRWPGGLVVVSHDRSLLQGMERIVELSPQGLRSYGGGYAFYAEAKAREMVSAVQLLEQRKLERRRETQQLREQQERQQRREARGRRQGQEANQARILLDRQKERSQASAGRLRRQQADTREALDQRVREAARQIDLQAGIRMQAPPPVGAACDVVALLDDVLLPFSPGPRLNLSLYGGQRLAVTGPNGCGKTRLLDVLSGRLAPQAGEVRRMQACAYLDQRLSLLQPGRTVMEQLQDACPGTPVDVLRTRLAWLGLAARQVEQPAGRLSGGEQLKAALACALHAEPPAPLLLLDEPCNHLDLPSLQALEAMLRGYAGTLVVVSHDEDFLQAIGLTDRLVWSPQGWRMEPA
;
A
#
# COMPACT_ATOMS: atom_id res chain seq x y z
N MET A 1 -0.97 33.45 17.52
CA MET A 1 -1.36 32.39 16.57
C MET A 1 -2.23 31.42 17.34
N THR A 2 -3.52 31.32 17.04
CA THR A 2 -4.42 30.34 17.64
C THR A 2 -3.95 28.96 17.19
N ASN A 3 -3.61 28.08 18.13
CA ASN A 3 -3.23 26.70 17.85
C ASN A 3 -4.48 25.96 17.35
N THR A 4 -4.65 25.90 16.04
CA THR A 4 -5.73 25.10 15.43
C THR A 4 -5.37 23.63 15.49
N THR A 5 -6.32 22.79 15.88
CA THR A 5 -6.12 21.34 16.06
C THR A 5 -7.33 20.54 15.58
N ILE A 6 -7.08 19.31 15.15
CA ILE A 6 -8.11 18.31 14.92
C ILE A 6 -7.92 17.19 15.95
N THR A 7 -8.91 16.97 16.82
CA THR A 7 -8.83 15.98 17.89
C THR A 7 -9.85 14.87 17.67
N LEU A 8 -9.37 13.65 17.61
CA LEU A 8 -10.16 12.42 17.65
C LEU A 8 -10.30 11.98 19.10
N ASP A 9 -11.53 11.68 19.54
CA ASP A 9 -11.86 11.23 20.89
C ASP A 9 -12.77 10.01 20.79
N GLY A 10 -12.18 8.81 20.97
CA GLY A 10 -12.88 7.52 20.90
C GLY A 10 -13.54 7.22 19.55
N VAL A 11 -12.98 7.69 18.45
CA VAL A 11 -13.60 7.59 17.11
C VAL A 11 -13.59 6.16 16.60
N SER A 12 -14.78 5.67 16.25
CA SER A 12 -14.98 4.35 15.63
C SER A 12 -15.77 4.47 14.33
N CYS A 13 -15.50 3.57 13.39
CA CYS A 13 -16.21 3.49 12.13
C CYS A 13 -16.61 2.04 11.82
N VAL A 14 -17.89 1.85 11.52
CA VAL A 14 -18.48 0.56 11.15
C VAL A 14 -18.96 0.63 9.71
N LEU A 15 -18.68 -0.41 8.94
CA LEU A 15 -19.13 -0.52 7.55
C LEU A 15 -20.64 -0.86 7.49
N PRO A 16 -21.30 -0.67 6.33
CA PRO A 16 -22.73 -0.96 6.18
C PRO A 16 -23.12 -2.43 6.46
N ASP A 17 -22.15 -3.35 6.36
CA ASP A 17 -22.32 -4.78 6.67
C ASP A 17 -22.19 -5.09 8.17
N GLY A 18 -22.00 -4.07 9.01
CA GLY A 18 -21.83 -4.20 10.46
C GLY A 18 -20.40 -4.55 10.90
N SER A 19 -19.46 -4.74 10.00
CA SER A 19 -18.05 -5.01 10.35
C SER A 19 -17.34 -3.73 10.82
N PRO A 20 -16.56 -3.77 11.93
CA PRO A 20 -15.77 -2.63 12.37
C PRO A 20 -14.59 -2.41 11.41
N LEU A 21 -14.43 -1.19 10.92
CA LEU A 21 -13.29 -0.77 10.12
C LEU A 21 -12.12 -0.36 11.02
N PHE A 22 -12.40 0.46 12.01
CA PHE A 22 -11.50 0.81 13.12
C PHE A 22 -12.33 1.22 14.35
N SER A 23 -11.73 1.11 15.53
CA SER A 23 -12.42 1.37 16.80
C SER A 23 -11.54 2.15 17.77
N ASP A 24 -12.18 3.03 18.55
CA ASP A 24 -11.59 3.75 19.69
C ASP A 24 -10.31 4.53 19.37
N LEU A 25 -10.33 5.26 18.24
CA LEU A 25 -9.19 6.07 17.81
C LEU A 25 -9.17 7.39 18.59
N SER A 26 -8.05 7.67 19.26
CA SER A 26 -7.82 8.92 19.97
C SER A 26 -6.44 9.47 19.60
N GLU A 27 -6.40 10.67 19.01
CA GLU A 27 -5.18 11.34 18.55
C GLU A 27 -5.46 12.83 18.37
N THR A 28 -4.44 13.67 18.55
CA THR A 28 -4.51 15.11 18.26
C THR A 28 -3.56 15.47 17.15
N LEU A 29 -4.12 16.02 16.08
CA LEU A 29 -3.40 16.54 14.92
C LEU A 29 -3.31 18.07 15.04
N ASP A 30 -2.11 18.56 15.12
CA ASP A 30 -1.77 19.97 15.22
C ASP A 30 -1.32 20.55 13.86
N HIS A 31 -0.62 21.68 13.86
CA HIS A 31 -0.11 22.33 12.66
C HIS A 31 1.10 21.62 12.02
N ARG A 32 1.59 20.51 12.59
CA ARG A 32 2.69 19.74 11.99
C ARG A 32 2.23 19.02 10.72
N ARG A 33 3.15 18.88 9.79
CA ARG A 33 2.96 18.06 8.58
C ARG A 33 2.96 16.59 8.98
N THR A 34 1.79 15.96 8.85
CA THR A 34 1.54 14.58 9.29
C THR A 34 1.26 13.68 8.09
N GLY A 35 2.06 12.62 7.92
CA GLY A 35 1.78 11.53 7.00
C GLY A 35 0.88 10.49 7.66
N LEU A 36 -0.25 10.13 7.04
CA LEU A 36 -1.12 9.05 7.49
C LEU A 36 -0.86 7.81 6.64
N VAL A 37 -0.30 6.77 7.26
CA VAL A 37 0.05 5.51 6.61
C VAL A 37 -0.76 4.34 7.20
N GLY A 38 -0.72 3.18 6.54
CA GLY A 38 -1.39 1.96 7.00
C GLY A 38 -1.70 1.03 5.85
N ARG A 39 -2.09 -0.21 6.15
CA ARG A 39 -2.43 -1.21 5.12
C ARG A 39 -3.62 -0.75 4.26
N ASN A 40 -3.69 -1.29 3.04
CA ASN A 40 -4.87 -1.05 2.20
C ASN A 40 -6.12 -1.66 2.85
N GLY A 41 -7.25 -0.96 2.71
CA GLY A 41 -8.52 -1.39 3.31
C GLY A 41 -8.68 -1.11 4.81
N VAL A 42 -7.65 -0.59 5.52
CA VAL A 42 -7.74 -0.30 6.97
C VAL A 42 -8.60 0.95 7.30
N GLY A 43 -8.98 1.72 6.27
CA GLY A 43 -9.87 2.88 6.45
C GLY A 43 -9.20 4.25 6.45
N LYS A 44 -8.00 4.40 5.89
CA LYS A 44 -7.27 5.69 5.80
C LYS A 44 -8.11 6.81 5.17
N SER A 45 -8.66 6.57 3.98
CA SER A 45 -9.52 7.54 3.28
C SER A 45 -10.78 7.87 4.07
N ARG A 46 -11.36 6.88 4.76
CA ARG A 46 -12.53 7.11 5.62
C ARG A 46 -12.17 8.00 6.81
N LEU A 47 -11.02 7.72 7.45
CA LEU A 47 -10.51 8.56 8.53
C LEU A 47 -10.21 9.99 8.03
N ALA A 48 -9.58 10.13 6.86
CA ALA A 48 -9.32 11.45 6.25
C ALA A 48 -10.61 12.26 6.03
N ARG A 49 -11.70 11.61 5.56
CA ARG A 49 -13.01 12.25 5.41
C ARG A 49 -13.66 12.62 6.74
N ILE A 50 -13.47 11.79 7.79
CA ILE A 50 -13.90 12.12 9.16
C ILE A 50 -13.11 13.31 9.69
N LEU A 51 -11.79 13.36 9.50
CA LEU A 51 -10.95 14.51 9.88
C LEU A 51 -11.42 15.80 9.20
N ALA A 52 -11.81 15.72 7.92
CA ALA A 52 -12.33 16.83 7.15
C ALA A 52 -13.77 17.23 7.48
N GLY A 53 -14.51 16.42 8.24
CA GLY A 53 -15.92 16.68 8.57
C GLY A 53 -16.91 16.32 7.47
N LEU A 54 -16.47 15.59 6.46
CA LEU A 54 -17.32 15.11 5.36
C LEU A 54 -18.13 13.88 5.75
N ASP A 55 -17.59 13.08 6.67
CA ASP A 55 -18.26 11.89 7.21
C ASP A 55 -18.35 11.99 8.74
N ALA A 56 -19.45 11.51 9.30
CA ALA A 56 -19.59 11.35 10.75
C ALA A 56 -19.00 10.01 11.20
N PRO A 57 -18.33 9.95 12.34
CA PRO A 57 -17.94 8.69 12.96
C PRO A 57 -19.17 7.90 13.44
N SER A 58 -19.06 6.55 13.50
CA SER A 58 -20.13 5.71 14.06
C SER A 58 -20.24 5.84 15.57
N GLN A 59 -19.10 6.09 16.25
CA GLN A 59 -19.00 6.36 17.69
C GLN A 59 -17.85 7.34 17.94
N GLY A 60 -17.88 7.99 19.11
CA GLY A 60 -16.89 9.02 19.46
C GLY A 60 -17.16 10.34 18.77
N ARG A 61 -16.19 11.23 18.78
CA ARG A 61 -16.30 12.56 18.18
C ARG A 61 -14.97 13.04 17.59
N CYS A 62 -15.07 13.84 16.53
CA CYS A 62 -13.94 14.53 15.92
C CYS A 62 -14.16 16.04 16.10
N LEU A 63 -13.35 16.66 16.95
CA LEU A 63 -13.38 18.10 17.22
C LEU A 63 -12.38 18.81 16.30
N ARG A 64 -12.82 19.89 15.66
CA ARG A 64 -12.00 20.70 14.75
C ARG A 64 -11.98 22.12 15.24
N SER A 65 -10.81 22.66 15.40
CA SER A 65 -10.61 24.08 15.66
C SER A 65 -10.07 24.68 14.36
N GLY A 66 -10.88 25.50 13.70
CA GLY A 66 -10.52 26.08 12.41
C GLY A 66 -11.16 25.40 11.19
N GLN A 67 -10.87 25.95 10.02
CA GLN A 67 -11.38 25.47 8.74
C GLN A 67 -10.52 24.35 8.16
N VAL A 68 -11.12 23.22 7.81
CA VAL A 68 -10.43 22.06 7.22
C VAL A 68 -10.82 21.94 5.76
N LEU A 69 -9.84 21.90 4.87
CA LEU A 69 -10.03 21.64 3.45
C LEU A 69 -9.60 20.20 3.13
N TYR A 70 -10.41 19.50 2.33
CA TYR A 70 -10.14 18.14 1.89
C TYR A 70 -9.98 18.08 0.37
N LEU A 71 -8.90 17.47 -0.09
CA LEU A 71 -8.70 17.13 -1.49
C LEU A 71 -8.67 15.61 -1.65
N ALA A 72 -9.65 15.09 -2.40
CA ALA A 72 -9.87 13.67 -2.61
C ALA A 72 -8.84 13.05 -3.57
N GLN A 73 -8.61 11.75 -3.43
CA GLN A 73 -7.77 10.93 -4.31
C GLN A 73 -8.18 11.02 -5.80
N ARG A 74 -9.47 11.06 -6.07
CA ARG A 74 -10.03 11.25 -7.42
C ARG A 74 -10.84 12.53 -7.42
N THR A 75 -10.24 13.60 -7.87
CA THR A 75 -10.98 14.77 -8.28
C THR A 75 -11.39 14.52 -9.71
N ASP A 76 -12.69 14.56 -10.01
CA ASP A 76 -13.18 14.50 -11.39
C ASP A 76 -12.90 15.85 -12.06
N TRP A 77 -11.62 16.06 -12.42
CA TRP A 77 -11.22 17.30 -13.10
C TRP A 77 -11.74 17.40 -14.52
N HIS A 78 -12.05 16.27 -15.17
CA HIS A 78 -12.71 16.29 -16.49
C HIS A 78 -14.15 16.81 -16.41
N GLY A 79 -14.83 16.58 -15.28
CA GLY A 79 -16.14 17.15 -15.00
C GLY A 79 -16.11 18.60 -14.52
N GLN A 80 -14.93 19.15 -14.18
CA GLN A 80 -14.82 20.55 -13.74
C GLN A 80 -14.73 21.49 -14.94
N PRO A 81 -15.49 22.61 -14.92
CA PRO A 81 -15.56 23.52 -16.07
C PRO A 81 -14.24 24.26 -16.30
N SER A 82 -13.46 24.56 -15.26
CA SER A 82 -12.27 25.41 -15.36
C SER A 82 -11.26 25.18 -14.24
N VAL A 83 -10.04 25.72 -14.40
CA VAL A 83 -9.03 25.83 -13.35
C VAL A 83 -9.58 26.56 -12.12
N ALA A 84 -10.37 27.61 -12.30
CA ALA A 84 -11.02 28.33 -11.19
C ALA A 84 -11.95 27.42 -10.37
N ALA A 85 -12.68 26.52 -11.04
CA ALA A 85 -13.54 25.53 -10.37
C ALA A 85 -12.73 24.50 -9.60
N LEU A 86 -11.65 23.97 -10.21
CA LEU A 86 -10.70 23.07 -9.55
C LEU A 86 -10.07 23.70 -8.31
N ALA A 87 -9.71 24.97 -8.40
CA ALA A 87 -9.19 25.74 -7.28
C ALA A 87 -10.24 26.09 -6.21
N GLY A 88 -11.54 25.77 -6.44
CA GLY A 88 -12.63 26.16 -5.55
C GLY A 88 -12.92 27.65 -5.49
N LEU A 89 -12.42 28.41 -6.46
CA LEU A 89 -12.47 29.88 -6.48
C LEU A 89 -13.46 30.42 -7.53
N GLN A 90 -14.11 29.56 -8.32
CA GLN A 90 -14.99 29.97 -9.39
C GLN A 90 -16.10 30.92 -8.94
N PRO A 91 -16.87 30.66 -7.84
CA PRO A 91 -17.93 31.58 -7.43
C PRO A 91 -17.41 32.98 -7.08
N ALA A 92 -16.24 33.08 -6.45
CA ALA A 92 -15.66 34.38 -6.09
C ALA A 92 -15.09 35.11 -7.31
N LEU A 93 -14.51 34.43 -8.29
CA LEU A 93 -14.02 35.02 -9.53
C LEU A 93 -15.16 35.45 -10.45
N GLU A 94 -16.28 34.74 -10.48
CA GLU A 94 -17.50 35.15 -11.20
C GLU A 94 -18.14 36.37 -10.53
N ALA A 95 -18.20 36.42 -9.19
CA ALA A 95 -18.65 37.57 -8.44
C ALA A 95 -17.79 38.82 -8.77
N LEU A 96 -16.46 38.65 -8.76
CA LEU A 96 -15.52 39.71 -9.16
C LEU A 96 -15.84 40.23 -10.58
N ALA A 97 -16.02 39.32 -11.54
CA ALA A 97 -16.33 39.71 -12.93
C ALA A 97 -17.68 40.41 -13.03
N ARG A 98 -18.72 40.03 -12.26
CA ARG A 98 -20.01 40.73 -12.22
C ARG A 98 -19.88 42.12 -11.61
N ILE A 99 -19.10 42.28 -10.54
CA ILE A 99 -18.85 43.59 -9.92
C ILE A 99 -18.07 44.50 -10.88
N GLU A 100 -17.01 43.96 -11.54
CA GLU A 100 -16.28 44.69 -12.60
C GLU A 100 -17.20 45.11 -13.75
N GLY A 101 -18.26 44.32 -14.04
CA GLY A 101 -19.30 44.62 -15.01
C GLY A 101 -20.40 45.53 -14.50
N GLY A 102 -20.30 46.08 -13.28
CA GLY A 102 -21.24 47.03 -12.70
C GLY A 102 -22.32 46.43 -11.79
N SER A 103 -22.24 45.17 -11.38
CA SER A 103 -23.14 44.58 -10.39
C SER A 103 -22.98 45.26 -9.04
N CYS A 104 -24.09 45.59 -8.40
CA CYS A 104 -24.17 46.12 -7.04
C CYS A 104 -24.86 45.14 -6.10
N GLU A 105 -24.97 43.85 -6.46
CA GLU A 105 -25.63 42.85 -5.62
C GLU A 105 -24.83 42.58 -4.35
N PRO A 106 -25.42 42.68 -3.14
CA PRO A 106 -24.70 42.43 -1.89
C PRO A 106 -24.04 41.06 -1.81
N ARG A 107 -24.67 40.04 -2.40
CA ARG A 107 -24.17 38.66 -2.44
C ARG A 107 -22.82 38.55 -3.16
N ASP A 108 -22.60 39.34 -4.22
CA ASP A 108 -21.34 39.33 -4.95
C ASP A 108 -20.19 39.87 -4.08
N PHE A 109 -20.47 40.94 -3.33
CA PHE A 109 -19.50 41.49 -2.36
C PHE A 109 -19.22 40.56 -1.20
N GLU A 110 -20.23 39.84 -0.70
CA GLU A 110 -20.06 38.82 0.35
C GLU A 110 -19.18 37.66 -0.16
N LEU A 111 -19.41 37.16 -1.37
CA LEU A 111 -18.61 36.07 -1.98
C LEU A 111 -17.16 36.49 -2.23
N LEU A 112 -16.94 37.73 -2.65
CA LEU A 112 -15.60 38.26 -2.92
C LEU A 112 -14.88 38.58 -1.61
N ALA A 113 -15.59 39.08 -0.59
CA ALA A 113 -15.06 39.67 0.63
C ALA A 113 -13.96 40.70 0.29
N ASP A 114 -12.82 40.69 0.99
CA ASP A 114 -11.71 41.62 0.70
C ASP A 114 -10.70 41.10 -0.35
N ARG A 115 -11.10 40.11 -1.18
CA ARG A 115 -10.17 39.43 -2.12
C ARG A 115 -10.21 40.03 -3.53
N TRP A 116 -10.12 41.35 -3.65
CA TRP A 116 -10.16 42.09 -4.93
C TRP A 116 -9.04 41.70 -5.90
N ASP A 117 -7.92 41.23 -5.41
CA ASP A 117 -6.73 40.75 -6.14
C ASP A 117 -6.75 39.23 -6.42
N LEU A 118 -7.89 38.56 -6.21
CA LEU A 118 -8.00 37.09 -6.26
C LEU A 118 -7.50 36.49 -7.58
N ARG A 119 -7.82 37.13 -8.72
CA ARG A 119 -7.39 36.69 -10.05
C ARG A 119 -5.86 36.72 -10.18
N GLN A 120 -5.24 37.80 -9.70
CA GLN A 120 -3.80 38.00 -9.74
C GLN A 120 -3.10 37.04 -8.78
N ARG A 121 -3.65 36.83 -7.57
CA ARG A 121 -3.14 35.88 -6.59
C ARG A 121 -3.23 34.45 -7.09
N LEU A 122 -4.31 34.06 -7.75
CA LEU A 122 -4.42 32.72 -8.36
C LEU A 122 -3.34 32.54 -9.44
N GLN A 123 -3.19 33.52 -10.33
CA GLN A 123 -2.17 33.46 -11.38
C GLN A 123 -0.76 33.33 -10.80
N ALA A 124 -0.42 34.10 -9.77
CA ALA A 124 0.87 34.02 -9.09
C ALA A 124 1.09 32.64 -8.43
N GLN A 125 0.05 32.04 -7.82
CA GLN A 125 0.16 30.69 -7.24
C GLN A 125 0.30 29.62 -8.33
N LEU A 126 -0.35 29.76 -9.48
CA LEU A 126 -0.16 28.86 -10.62
C LEU A 126 1.27 28.95 -11.17
N GLU A 127 1.84 30.15 -11.29
CA GLU A 127 3.23 30.36 -11.69
C GLU A 127 4.22 29.70 -10.73
N LEU A 128 4.01 29.88 -9.41
CA LEU A 128 4.82 29.22 -8.36
C LEU A 128 4.70 27.69 -8.38
N ALA A 129 3.55 27.17 -8.85
CA ALA A 129 3.33 25.75 -9.03
C ALA A 129 3.87 25.21 -10.37
N GLY A 130 4.54 26.04 -11.20
CA GLY A 130 5.00 25.66 -12.54
C GLY A 130 3.86 25.52 -13.56
N LEU A 131 2.74 26.19 -13.32
CA LEU A 131 1.53 26.17 -14.15
C LEU A 131 1.23 27.55 -14.78
N GLY A 132 2.26 28.37 -15.00
CA GLY A 132 2.10 29.74 -15.52
C GLY A 132 1.47 29.83 -16.92
N HIS A 133 1.44 28.72 -17.66
CA HIS A 133 0.73 28.62 -18.95
C HIS A 133 -0.79 28.47 -18.80
N LEU A 134 -1.29 28.12 -17.60
CA LEU A 134 -2.73 27.99 -17.31
C LEU A 134 -3.32 29.32 -16.85
N ARG A 135 -4.60 29.51 -17.15
CA ARG A 135 -5.41 30.64 -16.71
C ARG A 135 -6.63 30.14 -15.92
N ALA A 136 -7.28 31.02 -15.18
CA ALA A 136 -8.47 30.71 -14.39
C ALA A 136 -9.60 30.07 -15.22
N ASP A 137 -9.75 30.47 -16.47
CA ASP A 137 -10.76 29.99 -17.42
C ASP A 137 -10.34 28.77 -18.24
N THR A 138 -9.09 28.28 -18.10
CA THR A 138 -8.63 27.08 -18.81
C THR A 138 -9.53 25.91 -18.47
N PRO A 139 -10.07 25.17 -19.47
CA PRO A 139 -10.99 24.05 -19.21
C PRO A 139 -10.31 22.90 -18.44
N GLY A 140 -11.03 22.30 -17.46
CA GLY A 140 -10.50 21.22 -16.64
C GLY A 140 -10.10 19.98 -17.44
N HIS A 141 -10.80 19.68 -18.53
CA HIS A 141 -10.48 18.52 -19.38
C HIS A 141 -9.17 18.67 -20.18
N ALA A 142 -8.63 19.89 -20.29
CA ALA A 142 -7.36 20.15 -20.96
C ALA A 142 -6.14 19.86 -20.05
N LEU A 143 -6.36 19.66 -18.74
CA LEU A 143 -5.30 19.46 -17.78
C LEU A 143 -4.93 17.97 -17.66
N SER A 144 -3.64 17.74 -17.47
CA SER A 144 -3.17 16.45 -16.93
C SER A 144 -3.56 16.30 -15.45
N GLY A 145 -3.62 15.07 -14.94
CA GLY A 145 -3.93 14.83 -13.53
C GLY A 145 -2.99 15.56 -12.55
N GLY A 146 -1.72 15.69 -12.92
CA GLY A 146 -0.74 16.44 -12.13
C GLY A 146 -0.97 17.94 -12.12
N GLU A 147 -1.33 18.52 -13.25
CA GLU A 147 -1.68 19.93 -13.34
C GLU A 147 -2.97 20.24 -12.57
N ALA A 148 -3.98 19.38 -12.69
CA ALA A 148 -5.24 19.52 -11.97
C ALA A 148 -5.03 19.48 -10.44
N MET A 149 -4.22 18.55 -9.94
CA MET A 149 -3.89 18.45 -8.51
C MET A 149 -3.15 19.70 -8.01
N ARG A 150 -2.14 20.17 -8.76
CA ARG A 150 -1.38 21.39 -8.40
C ARG A 150 -2.25 22.65 -8.48
N ALA A 151 -3.19 22.73 -9.43
CA ALA A 151 -4.14 23.82 -9.52
C ALA A 151 -5.12 23.83 -8.34
N ALA A 152 -5.65 22.66 -7.95
CA ALA A 152 -6.49 22.53 -6.76
C ALA A 152 -5.73 22.95 -5.48
N LEU A 153 -4.45 22.58 -5.37
CA LEU A 153 -3.62 22.96 -4.24
C LEU A 153 -3.29 24.47 -4.23
N ALA A 154 -3.11 25.09 -5.41
CA ALA A 154 -2.98 26.55 -5.52
C ALA A 154 -4.22 27.27 -4.99
N GLY A 155 -5.42 26.75 -5.30
CA GLY A 155 -6.67 27.22 -4.72
C GLY A 155 -6.74 27.02 -3.20
N ALA A 156 -6.30 25.86 -2.71
CA ALA A 156 -6.25 25.57 -1.28
C ALA A 156 -5.39 26.60 -0.52
N LEU A 157 -4.22 26.98 -1.05
CA LEU A 157 -3.35 28.02 -0.47
C LEU A 157 -4.03 29.39 -0.39
N LEU A 158 -5.01 29.66 -1.26
CA LEU A 158 -5.78 30.91 -1.28
C LEU A 158 -7.07 30.85 -0.47
N SER A 159 -7.48 29.68 -0.01
CA SER A 159 -8.74 29.46 0.73
C SER A 159 -8.72 30.03 2.14
N GLY A 160 -7.51 30.19 2.73
CA GLY A 160 -7.35 30.56 4.14
C GLY A 160 -7.67 29.44 5.12
N ALA A 161 -7.75 28.17 4.66
CA ALA A 161 -7.99 27.03 5.53
C ALA A 161 -6.83 26.83 6.53
N ASP A 162 -7.17 26.48 7.76
CA ASP A 162 -6.21 26.22 8.84
C ASP A 162 -5.56 24.84 8.70
N HIS A 163 -6.30 23.87 8.16
CA HIS A 163 -5.84 22.50 7.94
C HIS A 163 -6.13 22.03 6.52
N LEU A 164 -5.20 21.29 5.94
CA LEU A 164 -5.32 20.63 4.65
C LEU A 164 -5.22 19.13 4.83
N VAL A 165 -6.20 18.39 4.34
CA VAL A 165 -6.23 16.92 4.33
C VAL A 165 -6.19 16.45 2.88
N LEU A 166 -5.17 15.69 2.51
CA LEU A 166 -4.95 15.15 1.17
C LEU A 166 -5.02 13.63 1.19
N ASP A 167 -5.74 13.05 0.24
CA ASP A 167 -5.86 11.60 0.10
C ASP A 167 -5.17 11.13 -1.19
N GLU A 168 -4.01 10.47 -1.05
CA GLU A 168 -3.16 9.95 -2.13
C GLU A 168 -2.86 10.97 -3.25
N PRO A 169 -2.33 12.16 -2.92
CA PRO A 169 -2.19 13.25 -3.89
C PRO A 169 -1.10 13.02 -4.94
N SER A 170 -0.16 12.08 -4.72
CA SER A 170 0.95 11.76 -5.64
C SER A 170 0.63 10.68 -6.66
N ASN A 171 -0.56 10.04 -6.58
CA ASN A 171 -0.94 8.97 -7.49
C ASN A 171 -1.01 9.46 -8.94
N HIS A 172 -0.47 8.67 -9.86
CA HIS A 172 -0.42 8.96 -11.30
C HIS A 172 0.38 10.21 -11.70
N LEU A 173 1.11 10.83 -10.77
CA LEU A 173 2.00 11.94 -11.07
C LEU A 173 3.35 11.43 -11.58
N ASP A 174 3.89 12.09 -12.61
CA ASP A 174 5.27 11.89 -13.01
C ASP A 174 6.25 12.51 -11.99
N ARG A 175 7.53 12.23 -12.16
CA ARG A 175 8.58 12.65 -11.24
C ARG A 175 8.60 14.17 -11.00
N GLU A 176 8.49 14.96 -12.08
CA GLU A 176 8.52 16.43 -11.99
C GLU A 176 7.30 16.95 -11.23
N SER A 177 6.11 16.43 -11.54
CA SER A 177 4.87 16.79 -10.85
C SER A 177 4.89 16.40 -9.36
N ARG A 178 5.49 15.24 -8.99
CA ARG A 178 5.66 14.82 -7.59
C ARG A 178 6.58 15.79 -6.83
N GLN A 179 7.70 16.16 -7.43
CA GLN A 179 8.63 17.11 -6.82
C GLN A 179 7.99 18.50 -6.64
N ALA A 180 7.26 18.99 -7.65
CA ALA A 180 6.53 20.25 -7.58
C ALA A 180 5.45 20.22 -6.49
N LEU A 181 4.68 19.11 -6.39
CA LEU A 181 3.71 18.88 -5.33
C LEU A 181 4.36 18.91 -3.95
N ALA A 182 5.44 18.18 -3.75
CA ALA A 182 6.17 18.15 -2.48
C ALA A 182 6.66 19.54 -2.08
N ALA A 183 7.24 20.31 -3.01
CA ALA A 183 7.69 21.68 -2.77
C ALA A 183 6.53 22.62 -2.41
N GLN A 184 5.36 22.45 -3.03
CA GLN A 184 4.17 23.22 -2.74
C GLN A 184 3.61 22.90 -1.35
N LEU A 185 3.57 21.62 -0.95
CA LEU A 185 3.13 21.19 0.37
C LEU A 185 4.07 21.68 1.49
N GLN A 186 5.38 21.79 1.23
CA GLN A 186 6.33 22.36 2.19
C GLN A 186 6.06 23.84 2.49
N ARG A 187 5.40 24.57 1.58
CA ARG A 187 5.01 25.98 1.75
C ARG A 187 3.68 26.16 2.46
N TRP A 188 2.95 25.08 2.73
CA TRP A 188 1.66 25.16 3.42
C TRP A 188 1.85 25.69 4.84
N PRO A 189 1.17 26.79 5.23
CA PRO A 189 1.42 27.46 6.51
C PRO A 189 0.67 26.84 7.70
N GLY A 190 -0.37 26.05 7.42
CA GLY A 190 -1.26 25.45 8.42
C GLY A 190 -0.95 23.98 8.73
N GLY A 191 -1.86 23.32 9.43
CA GLY A 191 -1.79 21.88 9.67
C GLY A 191 -1.96 21.09 8.36
N LEU A 192 -1.17 20.06 8.17
CA LEU A 192 -1.20 19.22 6.97
C LEU A 192 -1.33 17.75 7.34
N VAL A 193 -2.31 17.06 6.77
CA VAL A 193 -2.46 15.60 6.87
C VAL A 193 -2.44 15.02 5.46
N VAL A 194 -1.48 14.15 5.16
CA VAL A 194 -1.34 13.51 3.86
C VAL A 194 -1.46 12.00 4.01
N VAL A 195 -2.52 11.43 3.46
CA VAL A 195 -2.60 9.98 3.27
C VAL A 195 -1.77 9.64 2.06
N SER A 196 -0.70 8.87 2.23
CA SER A 196 0.16 8.50 1.09
C SER A 196 0.97 7.24 1.36
N HIS A 197 1.37 6.58 0.27
CA HIS A 197 2.33 5.49 0.23
C HIS A 197 3.65 5.90 -0.48
N ASP A 198 3.74 7.15 -0.91
CA ASP A 198 4.91 7.73 -1.56
C ASP A 198 5.97 8.09 -0.50
N ARG A 199 7.10 7.35 -0.53
CA ARG A 199 8.20 7.49 0.44
C ARG A 199 8.83 8.88 0.38
N SER A 200 9.00 9.42 -0.83
CA SER A 200 9.60 10.74 -1.02
C SER A 200 8.73 11.85 -0.42
N LEU A 201 7.42 11.74 -0.58
CA LEU A 201 6.46 12.66 0.02
C LEU A 201 6.42 12.52 1.55
N LEU A 202 6.38 11.28 2.06
CA LEU A 202 6.40 10.98 3.50
C LEU A 202 7.72 11.39 4.17
N GLN A 203 8.83 11.43 3.43
CA GLN A 203 10.11 11.90 3.96
C GLN A 203 10.08 13.39 4.34
N GLY A 204 9.26 14.19 3.65
CA GLY A 204 9.04 15.60 3.96
C GLY A 204 8.10 15.89 5.15
N MET A 205 7.56 14.84 5.80
CA MET A 205 6.65 14.98 6.94
C MET A 205 7.43 15.11 8.26
N GLU A 206 6.85 15.81 9.23
CA GLU A 206 7.41 15.99 10.58
C GLU A 206 6.96 14.88 11.54
N ARG A 207 5.88 14.18 11.17
CA ARG A 207 5.31 13.08 11.92
C ARG A 207 4.62 12.10 10.96
N ILE A 208 4.72 10.81 11.27
CA ILE A 208 3.94 9.76 10.60
C ILE A 208 2.99 9.13 11.62
N VAL A 209 1.72 9.04 11.27
CA VAL A 209 0.69 8.34 12.03
C VAL A 209 0.29 7.09 11.26
N GLU A 210 0.44 5.93 11.87
CA GLU A 210 0.04 4.65 11.30
C GLU A 210 -1.33 4.24 11.81
N LEU A 211 -2.26 4.02 10.89
CA LEU A 211 -3.55 3.39 11.18
C LEU A 211 -3.43 1.87 11.00
N SER A 212 -3.69 1.15 12.07
CA SER A 212 -3.67 -0.31 12.13
C SER A 212 -4.95 -0.86 12.77
N PRO A 213 -5.22 -2.18 12.71
CA PRO A 213 -6.33 -2.80 13.44
C PRO A 213 -6.25 -2.61 14.97
N GLN A 214 -5.07 -2.29 15.50
CA GLN A 214 -4.88 -2.01 16.93
C GLN A 214 -5.07 -0.53 17.29
N GLY A 215 -5.37 0.34 16.33
CA GLY A 215 -5.55 1.77 16.53
C GLY A 215 -4.51 2.62 15.81
N LEU A 216 -4.37 3.87 16.27
CA LEU A 216 -3.39 4.82 15.77
C LEU A 216 -2.07 4.73 16.54
N ARG A 217 -0.97 4.82 15.81
CA ARG A 217 0.37 4.92 16.41
C ARG A 217 1.16 6.04 15.74
N SER A 218 1.68 6.95 16.55
CA SER A 218 2.40 8.12 16.08
C SER A 218 3.92 7.90 16.18
N TYR A 219 4.65 8.29 15.11
CA TYR A 219 6.11 8.26 14.99
C TYR A 219 6.60 9.66 14.68
N GLY A 220 7.59 10.16 15.44
CA GLY A 220 8.22 11.44 15.16
C GLY A 220 9.18 11.34 13.98
N GLY A 221 9.17 12.35 13.07
CA GLY A 221 10.03 12.39 11.90
C GLY A 221 9.40 11.83 10.62
N GLY A 222 10.17 11.86 9.52
CA GLY A 222 9.75 11.42 8.20
C GLY A 222 9.83 9.91 7.99
N TYR A 223 9.73 9.49 6.72
CA TYR A 223 9.66 8.08 6.35
C TYR A 223 10.85 7.25 6.85
N ALA A 224 12.08 7.77 6.77
CA ALA A 224 13.26 7.03 7.21
C ALA A 224 13.19 6.66 8.70
N PHE A 225 12.77 7.59 9.55
CA PHE A 225 12.56 7.31 10.98
C PHE A 225 11.48 6.28 11.23
N TYR A 226 10.35 6.40 10.53
CA TYR A 226 9.25 5.43 10.58
C TYR A 226 9.72 4.02 10.18
N ALA A 227 10.42 3.91 9.04
CA ALA A 227 10.92 2.64 8.53
C ALA A 227 11.90 1.96 9.52
N GLU A 228 12.81 2.73 10.12
CA GLU A 228 13.72 2.22 11.13
C GLU A 228 12.99 1.77 12.41
N ALA A 229 12.01 2.55 12.87
CA ALA A 229 11.18 2.18 14.02
C ALA A 229 10.42 0.86 13.76
N LYS A 230 9.82 0.70 12.59
CA LYS A 230 9.12 -0.53 12.17
C LYS A 230 10.07 -1.73 12.08
N ALA A 231 11.27 -1.53 11.53
CA ALA A 231 12.27 -2.59 11.48
C ALA A 231 12.65 -3.07 12.89
N ARG A 232 12.87 -2.15 13.84
CA ARG A 232 13.15 -2.49 15.25
C ARG A 232 11.98 -3.21 15.92
N GLU A 233 10.74 -2.77 15.69
CA GLU A 233 9.54 -3.44 16.18
C GLU A 233 9.45 -4.89 15.67
N MET A 234 9.72 -5.10 14.38
CA MET A 234 9.70 -6.42 13.77
C MET A 234 10.75 -7.36 14.38
N VAL A 235 11.98 -6.87 14.56
CA VAL A 235 13.05 -7.65 15.22
C VAL A 235 12.62 -8.03 16.63
N SER A 236 12.06 -7.09 17.40
CA SER A 236 11.59 -7.35 18.77
C SER A 236 10.45 -8.37 18.80
N ALA A 237 9.50 -8.30 17.86
CA ALA A 237 8.39 -9.26 17.77
C ALA A 237 8.88 -10.67 17.43
N VAL A 238 9.85 -10.79 16.50
CA VAL A 238 10.47 -12.09 16.16
C VAL A 238 11.20 -12.68 17.37
N GLN A 239 11.99 -11.88 18.07
CA GLN A 239 12.69 -12.30 19.29
C GLN A 239 11.71 -12.78 20.37
N LEU A 240 10.63 -12.05 20.58
CA LEU A 240 9.58 -12.43 21.53
C LEU A 240 8.95 -13.78 21.16
N LEU A 241 8.62 -13.98 19.87
CA LEU A 241 8.06 -15.27 19.41
C LEU A 241 9.02 -16.43 19.66
N GLU A 242 10.31 -16.27 19.32
CA GLU A 242 11.31 -17.32 19.55
C GLU A 242 11.49 -17.61 21.05
N GLN A 243 11.49 -16.60 21.89
CA GLN A 243 11.52 -16.74 23.34
C GLN A 243 10.30 -17.54 23.85
N ARG A 244 9.08 -17.21 23.39
CA ARG A 244 7.85 -17.93 23.79
C ARG A 244 7.84 -19.40 23.29
N LYS A 245 8.34 -19.66 22.09
CA LYS A 245 8.52 -21.02 21.57
C LYS A 245 9.50 -21.83 22.43
N LEU A 246 10.61 -21.21 22.85
CA LEU A 246 11.61 -21.86 23.69
C LEU A 246 11.04 -22.13 25.10
N GLU A 247 10.35 -21.18 25.71
CA GLU A 247 9.63 -21.31 26.97
C GLU A 247 8.65 -22.50 26.89
N ARG A 248 7.81 -22.55 25.87
CA ARG A 248 6.87 -23.67 25.66
C ARG A 248 7.58 -25.01 25.54
N ARG A 249 8.69 -25.11 24.81
CA ARG A 249 9.46 -26.34 24.67
C ARG A 249 10.01 -26.83 26.03
N ARG A 250 10.60 -25.93 26.82
CA ARG A 250 11.16 -26.22 28.13
C ARG A 250 10.10 -26.72 29.11
N GLU A 251 9.01 -25.97 29.21
CA GLU A 251 7.89 -26.32 30.10
C GLU A 251 7.23 -27.65 29.69
N THR A 252 7.02 -27.85 28.38
CA THR A 252 6.46 -29.13 27.87
C THR A 252 7.36 -30.31 28.21
N GLN A 253 8.67 -30.14 28.16
CA GLN A 253 9.63 -31.18 28.54
C GLN A 253 9.58 -31.46 30.05
N GLN A 254 9.56 -30.42 30.87
CA GLN A 254 9.43 -30.56 32.34
C GLN A 254 8.13 -31.28 32.74
N LEU A 255 7.02 -30.95 32.09
CA LEU A 255 5.74 -31.62 32.31
C LEU A 255 5.79 -33.11 31.93
N ARG A 256 6.47 -33.46 30.82
CA ARG A 256 6.69 -34.88 30.46
C ARG A 256 7.52 -35.61 31.49
N GLU A 257 8.63 -35.04 31.95
CA GLU A 257 9.47 -35.65 32.98
C GLU A 257 8.73 -35.84 34.30
N GLN A 258 7.90 -34.88 34.70
CA GLN A 258 7.02 -34.98 35.88
C GLN A 258 6.00 -36.13 35.72
N GLN A 259 5.38 -36.27 34.55
CA GLN A 259 4.45 -37.36 34.24
C GLN A 259 5.14 -38.73 34.33
N GLU A 260 6.32 -38.85 33.75
CA GLU A 260 7.10 -40.10 33.81
C GLU A 260 7.49 -40.46 35.23
N ARG A 261 7.96 -39.49 36.04
CA ARG A 261 8.31 -39.72 37.45
C ARG A 261 7.08 -40.15 38.24
N GLN A 262 5.91 -39.55 37.99
CA GLN A 262 4.68 -39.93 38.65
C GLN A 262 4.25 -41.35 38.24
N GLN A 263 4.24 -41.68 36.95
CA GLN A 263 3.92 -43.03 36.47
C GLN A 263 4.84 -44.10 37.09
N ARG A 264 6.14 -43.81 37.19
CA ARG A 264 7.10 -44.71 37.85
C ARG A 264 6.79 -44.88 39.35
N ARG A 265 6.39 -43.79 40.05
CA ARG A 265 5.97 -43.88 41.47
C ARG A 265 4.67 -44.68 41.64
N GLU A 266 3.70 -44.47 40.79
CA GLU A 266 2.42 -45.22 40.80
C GLU A 266 2.65 -46.70 40.49
N ALA A 267 3.51 -47.04 39.52
CA ALA A 267 3.86 -48.42 39.19
C ALA A 267 4.57 -49.12 40.37
N ARG A 268 5.52 -48.44 41.06
CA ARG A 268 6.17 -48.97 42.27
C ARG A 268 5.16 -49.14 43.42
N GLY A 269 4.29 -48.18 43.66
CA GLY A 269 3.26 -48.26 44.69
C GLY A 269 2.25 -49.41 44.45
N ARG A 270 1.88 -49.67 43.17
CA ARG A 270 1.04 -50.84 42.82
C ARG A 270 1.72 -52.17 43.11
N ARG A 271 3.02 -52.31 42.77
CA ARG A 271 3.79 -53.52 43.08
C ARG A 271 3.91 -53.76 44.58
N GLN A 272 4.27 -52.74 45.35
CA GLN A 272 4.35 -52.83 46.83
C GLN A 272 3.01 -53.12 47.47
N GLY A 273 1.89 -52.55 46.95
CA GLY A 273 0.52 -52.81 47.46
C GLY A 273 0.06 -54.24 47.14
N GLN A 274 0.55 -54.90 46.10
CA GLN A 274 0.25 -56.30 45.78
C GLN A 274 1.05 -57.27 46.67
N GLU A 275 2.23 -56.88 47.12
CA GLU A 275 3.11 -57.69 47.99
C GLU A 275 2.78 -57.51 49.47
N ALA A 276 2.14 -56.42 49.87
CA ALA A 276 1.77 -56.12 51.26
C ALA A 276 0.37 -56.68 51.61
N ASN A 277 0.28 -57.53 52.62
CA ASN A 277 -0.96 -58.12 53.13
C ASN A 277 -1.79 -57.11 53.93
N GLN A 278 -2.21 -56.00 53.27
CA GLN A 278 -2.97 -54.92 53.90
C GLN A 278 -4.47 -55.04 53.67
N ALA A 279 -5.28 -54.56 54.64
CA ALA A 279 -6.74 -54.57 54.54
C ALA A 279 -7.23 -53.84 53.26
N ARG A 280 -8.07 -54.50 52.47
CA ARG A 280 -8.56 -54.06 51.13
C ARG A 280 -9.21 -52.62 51.16
N ILE A 281 -9.85 -52.25 52.26
CA ILE A 281 -10.47 -50.95 52.46
C ILE A 281 -9.44 -49.80 52.53
N LEU A 282 -8.24 -50.04 53.11
CA LEU A 282 -7.19 -49.04 53.17
C LEU A 282 -6.53 -48.81 51.79
N LEU A 283 -6.37 -49.89 51.03
CA LEU A 283 -5.87 -49.81 49.64
C LEU A 283 -6.83 -49.10 48.73
N ASP A 284 -8.15 -49.28 48.84
CA ASP A 284 -9.14 -48.60 48.03
C ASP A 284 -9.18 -47.07 48.34
N ARG A 285 -9.15 -46.65 49.59
CA ARG A 285 -9.06 -45.22 49.97
C ARG A 285 -7.75 -44.57 49.51
N GLN A 286 -6.64 -45.28 49.54
CA GLN A 286 -5.35 -44.77 49.05
C GLN A 286 -5.36 -44.62 47.53
N LYS A 287 -6.00 -45.53 46.79
CA LYS A 287 -6.21 -45.53 45.35
C LYS A 287 -7.11 -44.34 44.93
N GLU A 288 -8.24 -44.09 45.63
CA GLU A 288 -9.10 -42.95 45.39
C GLU A 288 -8.38 -41.61 45.59
N ARG A 289 -7.63 -41.43 46.66
CA ARG A 289 -6.83 -40.22 46.91
C ARG A 289 -5.76 -40.02 45.84
N SER A 290 -5.10 -41.10 45.42
CA SER A 290 -4.10 -41.06 44.34
C SER A 290 -4.74 -40.67 43.00
N GLN A 291 -5.90 -41.23 42.66
CA GLN A 291 -6.64 -40.90 41.43
C GLN A 291 -7.14 -39.45 41.45
N ALA A 292 -7.65 -38.96 42.58
CA ALA A 292 -8.09 -37.57 42.70
C ALA A 292 -6.92 -36.57 42.58
N SER A 293 -5.76 -36.88 43.14
CA SER A 293 -4.56 -36.05 43.01
C SER A 293 -3.99 -36.08 41.58
N ALA A 294 -3.96 -37.25 40.94
CA ALA A 294 -3.54 -37.42 39.54
C ALA A 294 -4.50 -36.67 38.60
N GLY A 295 -5.82 -36.69 38.89
CA GLY A 295 -6.82 -35.93 38.14
C GLY A 295 -6.61 -34.40 38.20
N ARG A 296 -6.36 -33.88 39.42
CA ARG A 296 -6.04 -32.44 39.60
C ARG A 296 -4.75 -32.04 38.88
N LEU A 297 -3.71 -32.83 38.98
CA LEU A 297 -2.44 -32.56 38.31
C LEU A 297 -2.60 -32.56 36.78
N ARG A 298 -3.36 -33.50 36.21
CA ARG A 298 -3.63 -33.54 34.76
C ARG A 298 -4.38 -32.28 34.29
N ARG A 299 -5.35 -31.81 35.05
CA ARG A 299 -6.05 -30.55 34.73
C ARG A 299 -5.09 -29.38 34.77
N GLN A 300 -4.32 -29.21 35.83
CA GLN A 300 -3.33 -28.14 35.94
C GLN A 300 -2.29 -28.18 34.82
N GLN A 301 -1.86 -29.35 34.37
CA GLN A 301 -0.94 -29.52 33.24
C GLN A 301 -1.61 -29.15 31.91
N ALA A 302 -2.90 -29.47 31.73
CA ALA A 302 -3.67 -29.07 30.55
C ALA A 302 -3.82 -27.54 30.48
N ASP A 303 -4.21 -26.90 31.61
CA ASP A 303 -4.37 -25.45 31.72
C ASP A 303 -3.02 -24.73 31.44
N THR A 304 -1.91 -25.26 31.97
CA THR A 304 -0.57 -24.71 31.71
C THR A 304 -0.20 -24.80 30.23
N ARG A 305 -0.48 -25.93 29.57
CA ARG A 305 -0.23 -26.10 28.13
C ARG A 305 -1.04 -25.11 27.30
N GLU A 306 -2.33 -24.98 27.61
CA GLU A 306 -3.21 -24.08 26.91
C GLU A 306 -2.76 -22.62 27.05
N ALA A 307 -2.35 -22.19 28.23
CA ALA A 307 -1.80 -20.86 28.48
C ALA A 307 -0.50 -20.61 27.69
N LEU A 308 0.40 -21.61 27.60
CA LEU A 308 1.63 -21.50 26.80
C LEU A 308 1.35 -21.43 25.31
N ASP A 309 0.41 -22.24 24.81
CA ASP A 309 -0.02 -22.20 23.40
C ASP A 309 -0.69 -20.88 23.07
N GLN A 310 -1.48 -20.33 23.99
CA GLN A 310 -2.08 -19.00 23.85
C GLN A 310 -1.00 -17.91 23.71
N ARG A 311 0.01 -17.89 24.60
CA ARG A 311 1.12 -16.91 24.53
C ARG A 311 1.90 -16.99 23.24
N VAL A 312 2.14 -18.19 22.70
CA VAL A 312 2.80 -18.38 21.40
C VAL A 312 1.91 -17.86 20.27
N ARG A 313 0.59 -18.14 20.31
CA ARG A 313 -0.35 -17.63 19.31
C ARG A 313 -0.44 -16.10 19.33
N GLU A 314 -0.44 -15.48 20.51
CA GLU A 314 -0.46 -14.02 20.68
C GLU A 314 0.82 -13.39 20.10
N ALA A 315 2.00 -13.94 20.42
CA ALA A 315 3.27 -13.48 19.85
C ALA A 315 3.33 -13.69 18.32
N ALA A 316 2.79 -14.80 17.81
CA ALA A 316 2.70 -15.06 16.38
C ALA A 316 1.77 -14.05 15.68
N ARG A 317 0.61 -13.75 16.28
CA ARG A 317 -0.31 -12.72 15.74
C ARG A 317 0.34 -11.34 15.65
N GLN A 318 1.19 -10.96 16.60
CA GLN A 318 1.94 -9.70 16.52
C GLN A 318 2.87 -9.68 15.31
N ILE A 319 3.51 -10.80 14.98
CA ILE A 319 4.33 -10.91 13.78
C ILE A 319 3.45 -10.90 12.52
N ASP A 320 2.34 -11.66 12.49
CA ASP A 320 1.43 -11.68 11.31
C ASP A 320 0.86 -10.29 11.01
N LEU A 321 0.60 -9.48 12.03
CA LEU A 321 0.18 -8.08 11.87
C LEU A 321 1.31 -7.17 11.36
N GLN A 322 2.57 -7.49 11.69
CA GLN A 322 3.75 -6.75 11.27
C GLN A 322 4.49 -7.43 10.10
N ALA A 323 4.30 -8.77 9.94
CA ALA A 323 4.95 -9.52 8.88
C ALA A 323 4.55 -8.97 7.52
N GLY A 324 5.53 -8.49 6.82
CA GLY A 324 5.40 -8.12 5.43
C GLY A 324 4.90 -9.32 4.61
N ILE A 325 4.16 -9.03 3.60
CA ILE A 325 3.79 -9.95 2.55
C ILE A 325 5.07 -10.62 2.04
N ARG A 326 5.07 -11.94 1.89
CA ARG A 326 6.21 -12.68 1.35
C ARG A 326 5.91 -13.05 -0.10
N MET A 327 6.62 -12.41 -1.01
CA MET A 327 6.60 -12.79 -2.42
C MET A 327 7.87 -13.59 -2.72
N GLN A 328 7.72 -14.80 -3.26
CA GLN A 328 8.86 -15.62 -3.69
C GLN A 328 9.01 -15.50 -5.21
N ALA A 329 10.24 -15.22 -5.64
CA ALA A 329 10.56 -15.28 -7.06
C ALA A 329 10.52 -16.74 -7.54
N PRO A 330 9.98 -17.01 -8.75
CA PRO A 330 10.06 -18.32 -9.35
C PRO A 330 11.53 -18.69 -9.63
N PRO A 331 11.85 -20.01 -9.74
CA PRO A 331 13.20 -20.44 -10.10
C PRO A 331 13.61 -19.89 -11.47
N PRO A 332 14.90 -19.68 -11.71
CA PRO A 332 15.40 -19.14 -12.99
C PRO A 332 15.03 -20.03 -14.17
N VAL A 333 14.63 -19.40 -15.29
CA VAL A 333 14.29 -20.09 -16.54
C VAL A 333 15.21 -19.60 -17.64
N GLY A 334 16.03 -20.48 -18.20
CA GLY A 334 16.85 -20.23 -19.38
C GLY A 334 18.28 -19.71 -19.10
N ALA A 335 19.10 -19.65 -20.14
CA ALA A 335 20.47 -19.16 -20.08
C ALA A 335 20.52 -17.62 -20.12
N ALA A 336 21.39 -17.03 -19.33
CA ALA A 336 21.51 -15.59 -19.09
C ALA A 336 22.04 -14.77 -20.30
N CYS A 337 22.34 -15.38 -21.45
CA CYS A 337 23.03 -14.71 -22.58
C CYS A 337 22.21 -14.55 -23.85
N ASP A 338 20.96 -15.02 -23.88
CA ASP A 338 20.17 -14.98 -25.11
C ASP A 338 19.44 -13.65 -25.28
N VAL A 339 19.29 -13.19 -26.51
CA VAL A 339 18.43 -12.05 -26.86
C VAL A 339 16.98 -12.46 -26.58
N VAL A 340 16.29 -11.71 -25.73
CA VAL A 340 14.89 -11.97 -25.34
C VAL A 340 13.93 -11.24 -26.28
N ALA A 341 14.26 -10.00 -26.63
CA ALA A 341 13.51 -9.20 -27.60
C ALA A 341 14.43 -8.22 -28.34
N LEU A 342 14.11 -7.96 -29.61
CA LEU A 342 14.81 -7.00 -30.47
C LEU A 342 13.77 -6.08 -31.10
N LEU A 343 13.98 -4.78 -30.98
CA LEU A 343 13.27 -3.72 -31.67
C LEU A 343 14.25 -3.12 -32.69
N ASP A 344 13.90 -3.18 -33.96
CA ASP A 344 14.73 -2.65 -35.07
C ASP A 344 13.94 -1.54 -35.78
N ASP A 345 14.48 -0.32 -35.71
CA ASP A 345 13.92 0.89 -36.34
C ASP A 345 12.42 1.13 -36.00
N VAL A 346 12.01 0.81 -34.79
CA VAL A 346 10.61 0.82 -34.36
C VAL A 346 10.08 2.22 -34.09
N LEU A 347 8.96 2.57 -34.75
CA LEU A 347 8.17 3.75 -34.46
C LEU A 347 6.97 3.35 -33.60
N LEU A 348 6.88 3.90 -32.39
CA LEU A 348 5.79 3.63 -31.46
C LEU A 348 4.49 4.33 -31.91
N PRO A 349 3.33 3.62 -31.94
CA PRO A 349 2.07 4.21 -32.32
C PRO A 349 1.62 5.26 -31.30
N PHE A 350 1.06 6.36 -31.78
CA PHE A 350 0.47 7.44 -30.97
C PHE A 350 1.42 8.00 -29.89
N SER A 351 2.72 7.95 -30.13
CA SER A 351 3.74 8.46 -29.22
C SER A 351 4.61 9.50 -29.94
N PRO A 352 4.93 10.63 -29.30
CA PRO A 352 5.90 11.56 -29.84
C PRO A 352 7.31 10.94 -29.75
N GLY A 353 8.09 11.03 -30.79
CA GLY A 353 9.49 10.65 -30.71
C GLY A 353 10.02 9.98 -31.98
N PRO A 354 11.33 9.91 -32.11
CA PRO A 354 11.98 9.22 -33.20
C PRO A 354 11.90 7.69 -33.04
N ARG A 355 12.37 7.00 -34.06
CA ARG A 355 12.46 5.55 -34.08
C ARG A 355 13.41 5.02 -33.01
N LEU A 356 13.08 3.85 -32.47
CA LEU A 356 13.78 3.20 -31.36
C LEU A 356 14.45 1.91 -31.83
N ASN A 357 15.74 1.75 -31.50
CA ASN A 357 16.47 0.50 -31.53
C ASN A 357 16.75 0.04 -30.11
N LEU A 358 16.33 -1.18 -29.77
CA LEU A 358 16.46 -1.73 -28.42
C LEU A 358 16.68 -3.24 -28.49
N SER A 359 17.74 -3.71 -27.83
CA SER A 359 18.01 -5.14 -27.64
C SER A 359 17.89 -5.47 -26.16
N LEU A 360 17.07 -6.44 -25.80
CA LEU A 360 16.88 -6.94 -24.43
C LEU A 360 17.55 -8.30 -24.31
N TYR A 361 18.36 -8.46 -23.28
CA TYR A 361 19.12 -9.69 -23.02
C TYR A 361 18.58 -10.42 -21.78
N GLY A 362 18.83 -11.72 -21.72
CA GLY A 362 18.45 -12.56 -20.58
C GLY A 362 19.05 -12.05 -19.27
N GLY A 363 18.21 -11.90 -18.23
CA GLY A 363 18.62 -11.39 -16.93
C GLY A 363 18.81 -9.88 -16.84
N GLN A 364 18.63 -9.12 -17.94
CA GLN A 364 18.69 -7.65 -17.93
C GLN A 364 17.52 -7.05 -17.13
N ARG A 365 17.79 -5.97 -16.42
CA ARG A 365 16.81 -5.28 -15.56
C ARG A 365 16.71 -3.82 -15.97
N LEU A 366 15.73 -3.55 -16.84
CA LEU A 366 15.57 -2.26 -17.49
C LEU A 366 14.47 -1.43 -16.83
N ALA A 367 14.79 -0.21 -16.40
CA ALA A 367 13.78 0.79 -16.08
C ALA A 367 13.49 1.66 -17.32
N VAL A 368 12.20 1.94 -17.56
CA VAL A 368 11.74 2.87 -18.59
C VAL A 368 11.20 4.12 -17.91
N THR A 369 11.86 5.27 -18.12
CA THR A 369 11.57 6.52 -17.43
C THR A 369 11.34 7.66 -18.41
N GLY A 370 10.51 8.64 -18.03
CA GLY A 370 10.16 9.79 -18.85
C GLY A 370 8.85 10.43 -18.41
N PRO A 371 8.50 11.63 -18.93
CA PRO A 371 7.26 12.32 -18.57
C PRO A 371 6.01 11.53 -18.96
N ASN A 372 4.87 11.93 -18.44
CA ASN A 372 3.59 11.33 -18.85
C ASN A 372 3.32 11.62 -20.32
N GLY A 373 2.76 10.64 -21.04
CA GLY A 373 2.44 10.75 -22.46
C GLY A 373 3.61 10.50 -23.42
N CYS A 374 4.86 10.29 -22.96
CA CYS A 374 6.01 10.05 -23.85
C CYS A 374 6.02 8.66 -24.52
N GLY A 375 5.08 7.76 -24.19
CA GLY A 375 4.93 6.46 -24.84
C GLY A 375 5.46 5.26 -24.06
N LYS A 376 5.72 5.36 -22.74
CA LYS A 376 6.19 4.25 -21.89
C LYS A 376 5.29 3.01 -21.98
N THR A 377 4.01 3.17 -21.73
CA THR A 377 3.00 2.09 -21.85
C THR A 377 2.94 1.53 -23.26
N ARG A 378 3.05 2.39 -24.31
CA ARG A 378 3.06 1.94 -25.71
C ARG A 378 4.26 1.08 -26.04
N LEU A 379 5.42 1.40 -25.47
CA LEU A 379 6.60 0.55 -25.58
C LEU A 379 6.34 -0.84 -24.98
N LEU A 380 5.74 -0.92 -23.80
CA LEU A 380 5.40 -2.21 -23.19
C LEU A 380 4.31 -2.95 -23.99
N ASP A 381 3.29 -2.26 -24.52
CA ASP A 381 2.27 -2.85 -25.41
C ASP A 381 2.91 -3.45 -26.67
N VAL A 382 3.90 -2.77 -27.27
CA VAL A 382 4.64 -3.25 -28.44
C VAL A 382 5.55 -4.43 -28.07
N LEU A 383 6.27 -4.36 -26.96
CA LEU A 383 7.10 -5.46 -26.44
C LEU A 383 6.28 -6.69 -26.12
N SER A 384 5.08 -6.53 -25.52
CA SER A 384 4.18 -7.64 -25.21
C SER A 384 3.48 -8.24 -26.44
N GLY A 385 3.46 -7.51 -27.57
CA GLY A 385 2.74 -7.90 -28.79
C GLY A 385 1.26 -7.58 -28.79
N ARG A 386 0.77 -6.84 -27.80
CA ARG A 386 -0.62 -6.35 -27.76
C ARG A 386 -0.86 -5.26 -28.82
N LEU A 387 0.19 -4.55 -29.21
CA LEU A 387 0.13 -3.50 -30.20
C LEU A 387 1.21 -3.70 -31.27
N ALA A 388 0.84 -3.59 -32.53
CA ALA A 388 1.81 -3.59 -33.62
C ALA A 388 2.55 -2.24 -33.69
N PRO A 389 3.85 -2.20 -34.00
CA PRO A 389 4.57 -0.95 -34.23
C PRO A 389 4.00 -0.23 -35.46
N GLN A 390 4.09 1.09 -35.50
CA GLN A 390 3.69 1.88 -36.67
C GLN A 390 4.67 1.70 -37.85
N ALA A 391 5.95 1.46 -37.55
CA ALA A 391 7.00 1.12 -38.48
C ALA A 391 8.11 0.36 -37.76
N GLY A 392 8.99 -0.31 -38.53
CA GLY A 392 10.07 -1.15 -37.98
C GLY A 392 9.63 -2.56 -37.67
N GLU A 393 10.51 -3.34 -37.08
CA GLU A 393 10.29 -4.75 -36.78
C GLU A 393 10.52 -5.04 -35.31
N VAL A 394 9.66 -5.90 -34.72
CA VAL A 394 9.77 -6.39 -33.34
C VAL A 394 9.90 -7.90 -33.37
N ARG A 395 11.05 -8.41 -32.95
CA ARG A 395 11.31 -9.84 -32.82
C ARG A 395 11.30 -10.21 -31.34
N ARG A 396 10.36 -11.06 -30.95
CA ARG A 396 10.26 -11.63 -29.60
C ARG A 396 10.73 -13.07 -29.65
N MET A 397 11.79 -13.36 -28.91
CA MET A 397 12.39 -14.69 -28.88
C MET A 397 11.79 -15.57 -27.80
N GLN A 398 11.08 -14.96 -26.83
CA GLN A 398 10.54 -15.65 -25.67
C GLN A 398 9.15 -15.12 -25.27
N ALA A 399 8.42 -15.93 -24.50
CA ALA A 399 7.14 -15.52 -23.92
C ALA A 399 7.33 -14.41 -22.87
N CYS A 400 6.34 -13.53 -22.76
CA CYS A 400 6.35 -12.47 -21.75
C CYS A 400 5.10 -12.51 -20.88
N ALA A 401 5.26 -12.16 -19.60
CA ALA A 401 4.16 -11.81 -18.72
C ALA A 401 4.08 -10.29 -18.60
N TYR A 402 2.92 -9.71 -18.88
CA TYR A 402 2.72 -8.28 -18.83
C TYR A 402 1.64 -7.90 -17.85
N LEU A 403 2.03 -7.16 -16.82
CA LEU A 403 1.12 -6.50 -15.90
C LEU A 403 0.98 -5.04 -16.30
N ASP A 404 -0.11 -4.77 -16.98
CA ASP A 404 -0.49 -3.42 -17.37
C ASP A 404 -1.16 -2.67 -16.22
N GLN A 405 -1.26 -1.36 -16.33
CA GLN A 405 -1.87 -0.50 -15.32
C GLN A 405 -3.33 -0.86 -14.98
N ARG A 406 -4.07 -1.50 -15.92
CA ARG A 406 -5.46 -1.94 -15.75
C ARG A 406 -5.57 -3.37 -15.23
N LEU A 407 -4.45 -4.06 -15.07
CA LEU A 407 -4.39 -5.48 -14.67
C LEU A 407 -5.27 -6.37 -15.56
N SER A 408 -5.25 -6.13 -16.87
CA SER A 408 -6.06 -6.84 -17.86
C SER A 408 -5.77 -8.35 -17.95
N LEU A 409 -4.70 -8.80 -17.28
CA LEU A 409 -4.42 -10.23 -17.07
C LEU A 409 -5.54 -10.91 -16.26
N LEU A 410 -6.22 -10.16 -15.36
CA LEU A 410 -7.30 -10.69 -14.55
C LEU A 410 -8.67 -10.48 -15.20
N GLN A 411 -9.48 -11.52 -15.20
CA GLN A 411 -10.88 -11.46 -15.62
C GLN A 411 -11.76 -11.07 -14.42
N PRO A 412 -12.45 -9.93 -14.44
CA PRO A 412 -13.15 -9.42 -13.26
C PRO A 412 -14.27 -10.33 -12.73
N GLY A 413 -14.88 -11.14 -13.60
CA GLY A 413 -16.00 -12.04 -13.26
C GLY A 413 -15.58 -13.39 -12.68
N ARG A 414 -14.29 -13.76 -12.75
CA ARG A 414 -13.76 -15.03 -12.24
C ARG A 414 -13.04 -14.86 -10.91
N THR A 415 -13.01 -15.93 -10.12
CA THR A 415 -12.26 -15.93 -8.85
C THR A 415 -10.75 -15.95 -9.10
N VAL A 416 -9.98 -15.45 -8.12
CA VAL A 416 -8.51 -15.48 -8.21
C VAL A 416 -8.00 -16.92 -8.25
N MET A 417 -8.65 -17.82 -7.50
CA MET A 417 -8.26 -19.24 -7.47
C MET A 417 -8.42 -19.90 -8.83
N GLU A 418 -9.57 -19.72 -9.50
CA GLU A 418 -9.79 -20.29 -10.85
C GLU A 418 -8.74 -19.81 -11.86
N GLN A 419 -8.42 -18.52 -11.83
CA GLN A 419 -7.46 -17.93 -12.76
C GLN A 419 -6.03 -18.41 -12.49
N LEU A 420 -5.67 -18.59 -11.21
CA LEU A 420 -4.36 -19.11 -10.84
C LEU A 420 -4.24 -20.61 -11.16
N GLN A 421 -5.32 -21.39 -11.04
CA GLN A 421 -5.35 -22.78 -11.47
C GLN A 421 -5.15 -22.93 -12.99
N ASP A 422 -5.78 -22.04 -13.79
CA ASP A 422 -5.57 -22.03 -15.23
C ASP A 422 -4.12 -21.65 -15.60
N ALA A 423 -3.53 -20.73 -14.85
CA ALA A 423 -2.12 -20.35 -15.05
C ALA A 423 -1.13 -21.42 -14.60
N CYS A 424 -1.50 -22.28 -13.65
CA CYS A 424 -0.65 -23.30 -13.02
C CYS A 424 -1.33 -24.67 -13.00
N PRO A 425 -1.61 -25.29 -14.15
CA PRO A 425 -2.39 -26.53 -14.22
C PRO A 425 -1.73 -27.74 -13.54
N GLY A 426 -0.40 -27.74 -13.38
CA GLY A 426 0.36 -28.80 -12.72
C GLY A 426 0.51 -28.66 -11.21
N THR A 427 0.10 -27.51 -10.63
CA THR A 427 0.31 -27.24 -9.20
C THR A 427 -0.93 -27.57 -8.35
N PRO A 428 -0.79 -28.35 -7.23
CA PRO A 428 -1.91 -28.67 -6.33
C PRO A 428 -2.54 -27.42 -5.69
N VAL A 429 -3.87 -27.48 -5.45
CA VAL A 429 -4.67 -26.34 -4.95
C VAL A 429 -4.21 -25.83 -3.58
N ASP A 430 -3.77 -26.71 -2.69
CA ASP A 430 -3.24 -26.36 -1.37
C ASP A 430 -1.95 -25.54 -1.46
N VAL A 431 -1.09 -25.86 -2.44
CA VAL A 431 0.12 -25.07 -2.73
C VAL A 431 -0.27 -23.69 -3.28
N LEU A 432 -1.23 -23.61 -4.19
CA LEU A 432 -1.72 -22.34 -4.74
C LEU A 432 -2.33 -21.46 -3.65
N ARG A 433 -3.14 -22.04 -2.75
CA ARG A 433 -3.67 -21.32 -1.58
C ARG A 433 -2.55 -20.78 -0.68
N THR A 434 -1.52 -21.56 -0.47
CA THR A 434 -0.36 -21.14 0.33
C THR A 434 0.37 -19.97 -0.34
N ARG A 435 0.58 -20.00 -1.66
CA ARG A 435 1.19 -18.90 -2.43
C ARG A 435 0.37 -17.62 -2.32
N LEU A 436 -0.96 -17.70 -2.46
CA LEU A 436 -1.85 -16.55 -2.31
C LEU A 436 -1.88 -16.00 -0.88
N ALA A 437 -1.83 -16.86 0.13
CA ALA A 437 -1.71 -16.45 1.53
C ALA A 437 -0.40 -15.71 1.81
N TRP A 438 0.73 -16.13 1.21
CA TRP A 438 2.01 -15.42 1.32
C TRP A 438 1.95 -14.02 0.69
N LEU A 439 1.14 -13.82 -0.34
CA LEU A 439 0.86 -12.51 -0.94
C LEU A 439 -0.09 -11.66 -0.08
N GLY A 440 -0.56 -12.19 1.05
CA GLY A 440 -1.48 -11.51 1.95
C GLY A 440 -2.91 -11.44 1.43
N LEU A 441 -3.30 -12.39 0.55
CA LEU A 441 -4.68 -12.58 0.13
C LEU A 441 -5.37 -13.59 1.07
N ALA A 442 -6.39 -13.12 1.79
CA ALA A 442 -7.15 -13.97 2.70
C ALA A 442 -8.01 -14.99 1.92
N ALA A 443 -8.32 -16.14 2.53
CA ALA A 443 -9.12 -17.19 1.89
C ALA A 443 -10.44 -16.66 1.29
N ARG A 444 -11.14 -15.76 1.99
CA ARG A 444 -12.38 -15.13 1.50
C ARG A 444 -12.16 -14.30 0.23
N GLN A 445 -11.04 -13.61 0.11
CA GLN A 445 -10.69 -12.78 -1.05
C GLN A 445 -10.37 -13.64 -2.27
N VAL A 446 -9.73 -14.77 -2.05
CA VAL A 446 -9.34 -15.73 -3.10
C VAL A 446 -10.56 -16.37 -3.78
N GLU A 447 -11.63 -16.58 -3.03
CA GLU A 447 -12.89 -17.18 -3.48
C GLU A 447 -13.88 -16.15 -4.08
N GLN A 448 -13.54 -14.86 -4.06
CA GLN A 448 -14.36 -13.80 -4.63
C GLN A 448 -13.94 -13.51 -6.09
N PRO A 449 -14.89 -13.01 -6.93
CA PRO A 449 -14.54 -12.49 -8.25
C PRO A 449 -13.49 -11.39 -8.16
N ALA A 450 -12.47 -11.44 -9.03
CA ALA A 450 -11.35 -10.52 -9.01
C ALA A 450 -11.77 -9.04 -9.09
N GLY A 451 -12.88 -8.74 -9.76
CA GLY A 451 -13.42 -7.38 -9.84
C GLY A 451 -13.95 -6.79 -8.52
N ARG A 452 -14.12 -7.61 -7.47
CA ARG A 452 -14.53 -7.14 -6.13
C ARG A 452 -13.34 -6.84 -5.21
N LEU A 453 -12.15 -7.18 -5.63
CA LEU A 453 -10.92 -6.92 -4.88
C LEU A 453 -10.51 -5.45 -4.99
N SER A 454 -9.85 -4.93 -3.97
CA SER A 454 -9.18 -3.64 -4.06
C SER A 454 -8.05 -3.65 -5.10
N GLY A 455 -7.67 -2.49 -5.64
CA GLY A 455 -6.61 -2.40 -6.65
C GLY A 455 -5.30 -3.07 -6.23
N GLY A 456 -4.90 -2.93 -4.96
CA GLY A 456 -3.72 -3.60 -4.42
C GLY A 456 -3.86 -5.12 -4.32
N GLU A 457 -5.05 -5.64 -4.01
CA GLU A 457 -5.34 -7.09 -3.99
C GLU A 457 -5.38 -7.66 -5.40
N GLN A 458 -5.97 -6.92 -6.36
CA GLN A 458 -5.94 -7.27 -7.78
C GLN A 458 -4.52 -7.37 -8.31
N LEU A 459 -3.65 -6.40 -7.97
CA LEU A 459 -2.24 -6.44 -8.38
C LEU A 459 -1.51 -7.66 -7.81
N LYS A 460 -1.74 -8.01 -6.54
CA LYS A 460 -1.17 -9.22 -5.94
C LYS A 460 -1.64 -10.50 -6.62
N ALA A 461 -2.93 -10.57 -6.97
CA ALA A 461 -3.50 -11.69 -7.71
C ALA A 461 -2.91 -11.79 -9.13
N ALA A 462 -2.80 -10.66 -9.84
CA ALA A 462 -2.18 -10.60 -11.16
C ALA A 462 -0.70 -11.01 -11.13
N LEU A 463 0.05 -10.55 -10.13
CA LEU A 463 1.44 -10.97 -9.89
C LEU A 463 1.53 -12.48 -9.64
N ALA A 464 0.62 -13.05 -8.84
CA ALA A 464 0.59 -14.50 -8.63
C ALA A 464 0.41 -15.26 -9.95
N CYS A 465 -0.57 -14.86 -10.76
CA CYS A 465 -0.81 -15.48 -12.06
C CYS A 465 0.38 -15.31 -13.04
N ALA A 466 0.98 -14.12 -13.09
CA ALA A 466 2.10 -13.82 -13.99
C ALA A 466 3.37 -14.58 -13.63
N LEU A 467 3.70 -14.64 -12.32
CA LEU A 467 4.97 -15.20 -11.85
C LEU A 467 4.96 -16.72 -11.74
N HIS A 468 3.80 -17.31 -11.47
CA HIS A 468 3.68 -18.76 -11.27
C HIS A 468 3.07 -19.48 -12.48
N ALA A 469 2.86 -18.77 -13.61
CA ALA A 469 2.40 -19.37 -14.85
C ALA A 469 3.29 -20.57 -15.26
N GLU A 470 2.69 -21.61 -15.80
CA GLU A 470 3.37 -22.79 -16.34
C GLU A 470 3.17 -22.88 -17.86
N PRO A 471 4.24 -22.71 -18.67
CA PRO A 471 5.66 -22.47 -18.28
C PRO A 471 5.87 -21.04 -17.78
N PRO A 472 6.88 -20.82 -16.90
CA PRO A 472 7.22 -19.47 -16.41
C PRO A 472 7.68 -18.56 -17.54
N ALA A 473 7.21 -17.31 -17.55
CA ALA A 473 7.63 -16.33 -18.52
C ALA A 473 9.05 -15.81 -18.20
N PRO A 474 10.00 -15.88 -19.13
CA PRO A 474 11.36 -15.38 -18.91
C PRO A 474 11.48 -13.85 -19.00
N LEU A 475 10.48 -13.16 -19.56
CA LEU A 475 10.38 -11.70 -19.63
C LEU A 475 9.17 -11.22 -18.84
N LEU A 476 9.41 -10.37 -17.86
CA LEU A 476 8.38 -9.72 -17.06
C LEU A 476 8.31 -8.23 -17.38
N LEU A 477 7.16 -7.77 -17.83
CA LEU A 477 6.86 -6.38 -18.14
C LEU A 477 5.92 -5.83 -17.06
N LEU A 478 6.29 -4.73 -16.40
CA LEU A 478 5.53 -4.09 -15.34
C LEU A 478 5.27 -2.62 -15.68
N ASP A 479 4.01 -2.21 -15.69
CA ASP A 479 3.61 -0.82 -15.92
C ASP A 479 3.04 -0.20 -14.65
N GLU A 480 3.83 0.67 -14.01
CA GLU A 480 3.52 1.37 -12.76
C GLU A 480 3.06 0.42 -11.62
N PRO A 481 3.84 -0.63 -11.28
CA PRO A 481 3.40 -1.64 -10.30
C PRO A 481 3.32 -1.13 -8.87
N CYS A 482 3.88 0.05 -8.58
CA CYS A 482 3.83 0.68 -7.26
C CYS A 482 2.47 1.30 -6.95
N ASN A 483 1.70 1.66 -7.98
CA ASN A 483 0.40 2.30 -7.81
C ASN A 483 -0.55 1.37 -7.04
N HIS A 484 -1.25 1.92 -6.07
CA HIS A 484 -2.22 1.21 -5.22
C HIS A 484 -1.63 0.17 -4.24
N LEU A 485 -0.30 0.02 -4.13
CA LEU A 485 0.31 -0.81 -3.10
C LEU A 485 0.53 -0.02 -1.81
N ASP A 486 0.23 -0.66 -0.68
CA ASP A 486 0.67 -0.17 0.62
C ASP A 486 2.18 -0.43 0.84
N LEU A 487 2.77 0.28 1.77
CA LEU A 487 4.21 0.19 2.04
C LEU A 487 4.71 -1.25 2.29
N PRO A 488 4.02 -2.10 3.09
CA PRO A 488 4.42 -3.50 3.25
C PRO A 488 4.36 -4.32 1.95
N SER A 489 3.33 -4.10 1.13
CA SER A 489 3.18 -4.78 -0.17
C SER A 489 4.26 -4.35 -1.16
N LEU A 490 4.59 -3.06 -1.16
CA LEU A 490 5.66 -2.50 -1.98
C LEU A 490 7.02 -3.09 -1.60
N GLN A 491 7.35 -3.17 -0.31
CA GLN A 491 8.59 -3.81 0.16
C GLN A 491 8.68 -5.29 -0.22
N ALA A 492 7.56 -6.01 -0.15
CA ALA A 492 7.51 -7.40 -0.58
C ALA A 492 7.71 -7.56 -2.09
N LEU A 493 7.12 -6.68 -2.90
CA LEU A 493 7.34 -6.64 -4.34
C LEU A 493 8.80 -6.36 -4.68
N GLU A 494 9.43 -5.40 -4.02
CA GLU A 494 10.86 -5.10 -4.16
C GLU A 494 11.75 -6.31 -3.87
N ALA A 495 11.50 -6.97 -2.74
CA ALA A 495 12.25 -8.15 -2.34
C ALA A 495 12.10 -9.32 -3.35
N MET A 496 10.88 -9.51 -3.86
CA MET A 496 10.57 -10.52 -4.85
C MET A 496 11.25 -10.20 -6.20
N LEU A 497 11.09 -8.96 -6.69
CA LEU A 497 11.71 -8.54 -7.96
C LEU A 497 13.24 -8.59 -7.87
N ARG A 498 13.84 -8.26 -6.74
CA ARG A 498 15.29 -8.40 -6.52
C ARG A 498 15.75 -9.85 -6.69
N GLY A 499 14.94 -10.81 -6.24
CA GLY A 499 15.22 -12.25 -6.39
C GLY A 499 14.79 -12.84 -7.74
N TYR A 500 14.11 -12.10 -8.60
CA TYR A 500 13.67 -12.58 -9.91
C TYR A 500 14.86 -12.69 -10.87
N ALA A 501 15.10 -13.89 -11.40
CA ALA A 501 16.27 -14.18 -12.25
C ALA A 501 16.03 -13.97 -13.75
N GLY A 502 14.78 -13.74 -14.18
CA GLY A 502 14.43 -13.45 -15.57
C GLY A 502 14.71 -12.00 -15.96
N THR A 503 14.43 -11.68 -17.22
CA THR A 503 14.52 -10.31 -17.74
C THR A 503 13.36 -9.48 -17.23
N LEU A 504 13.63 -8.28 -16.74
CA LEU A 504 12.65 -7.38 -16.15
C LEU A 504 12.65 -6.03 -16.89
N VAL A 505 11.48 -5.60 -17.35
CA VAL A 505 11.29 -4.24 -17.87
C VAL A 505 10.20 -3.57 -17.01
N VAL A 506 10.55 -2.46 -16.38
CA VAL A 506 9.67 -1.76 -15.43
C VAL A 506 9.51 -0.30 -15.84
N VAL A 507 8.27 0.14 -15.97
CA VAL A 507 7.90 1.55 -16.00
C VAL A 507 7.55 1.95 -14.57
N SER A 508 8.25 2.91 -14.00
CA SER A 508 7.90 3.51 -12.69
C SER A 508 8.45 4.92 -12.55
N HIS A 509 7.74 5.71 -11.74
CA HIS A 509 8.14 7.05 -11.30
C HIS A 509 8.69 7.07 -9.87
N ASP A 510 8.76 5.92 -9.21
CA ASP A 510 9.27 5.75 -7.85
C ASP A 510 10.76 5.38 -7.88
N GLU A 511 11.64 6.34 -7.63
CA GLU A 511 13.10 6.13 -7.65
C GLU A 511 13.56 5.19 -6.52
N ASP A 512 12.94 5.25 -5.35
CA ASP A 512 13.28 4.36 -4.23
C ASP A 512 12.98 2.89 -4.60
N PHE A 513 11.84 2.67 -5.27
CA PHE A 513 11.48 1.36 -5.81
C PHE A 513 12.47 0.90 -6.89
N LEU A 514 12.79 1.77 -7.85
CA LEU A 514 13.73 1.45 -8.92
C LEU A 514 15.12 1.08 -8.38
N GLN A 515 15.62 1.82 -7.39
CA GLN A 515 16.88 1.48 -6.70
C GLN A 515 16.78 0.15 -5.93
N ALA A 516 15.64 -0.09 -5.24
CA ALA A 516 15.45 -1.29 -4.43
C ALA A 516 15.45 -2.58 -5.26
N ILE A 517 14.98 -2.56 -6.52
CA ILE A 517 14.90 -3.76 -7.35
C ILE A 517 16.22 -4.12 -8.06
N GLY A 518 17.28 -3.31 -7.97
CA GLY A 518 18.60 -3.61 -8.52
C GLY A 518 18.62 -3.59 -10.04
N LEU A 519 18.41 -2.44 -10.65
CA LEU A 519 18.46 -2.22 -12.10
C LEU A 519 19.87 -2.42 -12.67
N THR A 520 19.94 -2.82 -13.95
CA THR A 520 21.17 -2.83 -14.74
C THR A 520 21.25 -1.61 -15.64
N ASP A 521 20.11 -1.22 -16.22
CA ASP A 521 20.03 -0.18 -17.24
C ASP A 521 18.77 0.67 -17.07
N ARG A 522 18.82 1.88 -17.64
CA ARG A 522 17.69 2.80 -17.77
C ARG A 522 17.47 3.18 -19.21
N LEU A 523 16.24 3.13 -19.68
CA LEU A 523 15.80 3.71 -20.94
C LEU A 523 15.10 5.04 -20.62
N VAL A 524 15.78 6.13 -20.88
CA VAL A 524 15.33 7.49 -20.56
C VAL A 524 14.78 8.18 -21.81
N TRP A 525 13.58 8.72 -21.71
CA TRP A 525 13.01 9.53 -22.77
C TRP A 525 13.49 10.99 -22.69
N SER A 526 13.86 11.54 -23.84
CA SER A 526 14.20 12.96 -24.02
C SER A 526 13.52 13.50 -25.29
N PRO A 527 13.46 14.83 -25.50
CA PRO A 527 12.96 15.41 -26.76
C PRO A 527 13.68 14.91 -28.03
N GLN A 528 14.92 14.44 -27.87
CA GLN A 528 15.71 13.85 -28.95
C GLN A 528 15.44 12.35 -29.15
N GLY A 529 14.65 11.73 -28.28
CA GLY A 529 14.28 10.32 -28.30
C GLY A 529 14.73 9.53 -27.10
N TRP A 530 14.59 8.22 -27.21
CA TRP A 530 14.96 7.27 -26.18
C TRP A 530 16.47 7.06 -26.12
N ARG A 531 17.05 7.08 -24.94
CA ARG A 531 18.46 6.80 -24.70
C ARG A 531 18.62 5.74 -23.64
N MET A 532 19.54 4.79 -23.90
CA MET A 532 19.96 3.80 -22.92
C MET A 532 21.08 4.39 -22.07
N GLU A 533 20.93 4.29 -20.75
CA GLU A 533 21.92 4.73 -19.77
C GLU A 533 22.15 3.59 -18.76
N PRO A 534 23.37 3.39 -18.22
CA PRO A 534 23.57 2.47 -17.11
C PRO A 534 22.79 2.96 -15.87
N ALA A 535 22.32 2.03 -15.03
CA ALA A 535 21.46 2.35 -13.87
C ALA A 535 22.23 2.98 -12.73
#